data_959d8c4d921fc971a20880837f10b461
#
_entry.id   959d8c4d921fc971a20880837f10b461
#
_cell.length_a   1.000
_cell.length_b   1.000
_cell.length_c   1.000
_cell.angle_alpha   90.00
_cell.angle_beta   90.00
_cell.angle_gamma   90.00
#
_symmetry.space_group_name_H-M   'P 1'
#
loop_
_entity.id
_entity.type
_entity.pdbx_description
1 polymer ?
#
loop_
_entity_poly.entity_id
_entity_poly.type
_entity_poly.pdbx_seq_one_letter_code
_entity_poly.pdbx_strand_id
1 'polypeptide(L)'
;MQQQFFNFTWNGLKVLGAVLFGVISGLRADVYDDAQEIAGYFYTLNADKANPHKKINHTKGFCANGEFIPNKEVVKNFDIPILQNKSKVKVRFSLAGGDTRQSDKSKNRSLALKMQGKNEGWEMAMTNARINFATNANEFKQFMRLQVQQKEGKITQDSANKQKAKTRSFANFAKEIQSLPITPSFANAAYHSVHTFGFKQASGDFLLARFSFVPKSGVKGLSSEELEGLGDDFLESAFKKAVAKSPIEFDFTLIVPNKNDKVKDTALVWEGQRQEIVLGTLKVNKFDGYGCNSEVFMPSNLPQGVEAPNDDIFELRSLVYAITSSKRQ
;
A
#
# COMPACT_ATOMS: atom_id res chain seq x y z
N MET A 1 60.21 -29.25 26.41
CA MET A 1 60.07 -29.57 24.99
C MET A 1 59.11 -28.54 24.38
N GLN A 2 59.57 -27.80 23.38
CA GLN A 2 59.11 -26.52 22.90
C GLN A 2 57.74 -26.58 22.24
N GLN A 3 56.86 -25.64 22.63
CA GLN A 3 55.68 -25.24 21.89
C GLN A 3 56.10 -24.28 20.76
N GLN A 4 55.79 -24.64 19.50
CA GLN A 4 55.90 -23.71 18.38
C GLN A 4 54.56 -23.02 18.18
N PHE A 5 54.53 -21.70 18.36
CA PHE A 5 53.44 -20.81 18.01
C PHE A 5 53.49 -20.53 16.51
N PHE A 6 52.41 -20.88 15.79
CA PHE A 6 52.19 -20.41 14.43
C PHE A 6 51.51 -19.04 14.49
N ASN A 7 52.24 -18.01 14.13
CA ASN A 7 51.71 -16.68 13.85
C ASN A 7 51.09 -16.65 12.46
N PHE A 8 49.75 -16.67 12.38
CA PHE A 8 49.05 -16.39 11.15
C PHE A 8 48.72 -14.88 11.11
N THR A 9 49.32 -14.19 10.16
CA THR A 9 49.13 -12.74 9.95
C THR A 9 47.75 -12.47 9.32
N TRP A 10 46.91 -11.85 10.10
CA TRP A 10 45.52 -11.52 9.78
C TRP A 10 45.39 -10.15 9.08
N ASN A 11 46.03 -9.96 7.91
CA ASN A 11 45.98 -8.70 7.17
C ASN A 11 45.11 -8.72 5.88
N GLY A 12 44.56 -9.88 5.48
CA GLY A 12 43.74 -9.98 4.26
C GLY A 12 42.23 -9.80 4.45
N LEU A 13 41.73 -10.04 5.67
CA LEU A 13 40.27 -10.03 5.90
C LEU A 13 39.66 -8.65 6.28
N LYS A 14 40.51 -7.71 6.71
CA LYS A 14 39.99 -6.38 7.13
C LYS A 14 39.63 -5.47 5.94
N VAL A 15 40.19 -5.66 4.76
CA VAL A 15 39.96 -4.81 3.59
C VAL A 15 38.65 -5.21 2.90
N LEU A 16 38.29 -6.51 2.84
CA LEU A 16 37.02 -6.95 2.25
C LEU A 16 35.78 -6.59 3.14
N GLY A 17 35.94 -6.64 4.47
CA GLY A 17 34.87 -6.28 5.39
C GLY A 17 34.54 -4.78 5.37
N ALA A 18 35.55 -3.92 5.24
CA ALA A 18 35.35 -2.47 5.20
C ALA A 18 34.69 -2.00 3.88
N VAL A 19 35.02 -2.64 2.75
CA VAL A 19 34.38 -2.31 1.45
C VAL A 19 32.93 -2.77 1.40
N LEU A 20 32.61 -3.97 1.94
CA LEU A 20 31.21 -4.44 2.01
C LEU A 20 30.35 -3.58 2.95
N PHE A 21 30.89 -3.18 4.11
CA PHE A 21 30.17 -2.28 5.03
C PHE A 21 30.01 -0.87 4.46
N GLY A 22 30.96 -0.36 3.71
CA GLY A 22 30.88 0.93 3.05
C GLY A 22 29.85 0.96 1.92
N VAL A 23 29.73 -0.10 1.13
CA VAL A 23 28.75 -0.20 0.04
C VAL A 23 27.34 -0.36 0.58
N ILE A 24 27.14 -1.16 1.64
CA ILE A 24 25.82 -1.36 2.26
C ILE A 24 25.36 -0.07 2.97
N SER A 25 26.26 0.67 3.61
CA SER A 25 25.91 1.95 4.24
C SER A 25 25.64 3.05 3.21
N GLY A 26 26.34 3.07 2.08
CA GLY A 26 26.09 4.01 0.98
C GLY A 26 24.73 3.78 0.32
N LEU A 27 24.40 2.55 -0.02
CA LEU A 27 23.09 2.20 -0.59
C LEU A 27 21.91 2.53 0.33
N ARG A 28 22.08 2.37 1.66
CA ARG A 28 21.05 2.75 2.63
C ARG A 28 20.91 4.26 2.80
N ALA A 29 22.01 5.01 2.67
CA ALA A 29 21.97 6.47 2.70
C ALA A 29 21.19 7.01 1.50
N ASP A 30 21.45 6.52 0.29
CA ASP A 30 20.77 6.95 -0.93
C ASP A 30 19.24 6.74 -0.86
N VAL A 31 18.77 5.58 -0.37
CA VAL A 31 17.33 5.29 -0.23
C VAL A 31 16.68 6.19 0.82
N TYR A 32 17.40 6.50 1.90
CA TYR A 32 16.90 7.40 2.93
C TYR A 32 16.79 8.85 2.41
N ASP A 33 17.78 9.33 1.65
CA ASP A 33 17.77 10.66 1.05
C ASP A 33 16.63 10.78 0.02
N ASP A 34 16.42 9.75 -0.78
CA ASP A 34 15.27 9.65 -1.70
C ASP A 34 13.94 9.72 -0.95
N ALA A 35 13.82 9.02 0.17
CA ALA A 35 12.61 9.04 0.99
C ALA A 35 12.38 10.42 1.64
N GLN A 36 13.44 11.12 2.05
CA GLN A 36 13.39 12.48 2.57
C GLN A 36 12.89 13.46 1.50
N GLU A 37 13.45 13.38 0.27
CA GLU A 37 13.04 14.22 -0.85
C GLU A 37 11.56 14.00 -1.19
N ILE A 38 11.13 12.74 -1.27
CA ILE A 38 9.72 12.38 -1.55
C ILE A 38 8.79 12.87 -0.43
N ALA A 39 9.18 12.71 0.83
CA ALA A 39 8.44 13.26 1.96
C ALA A 39 8.32 14.79 1.85
N GLY A 40 9.39 15.48 1.44
CA GLY A 40 9.39 16.92 1.15
C GLY A 40 8.36 17.30 0.10
N TYR A 41 8.26 16.55 -0.99
CA TYR A 41 7.22 16.79 -2.00
C TYR A 41 5.80 16.61 -1.46
N PHE A 42 5.56 15.59 -0.63
CA PHE A 42 4.25 15.43 0.02
C PHE A 42 3.89 16.63 0.91
N TYR A 43 4.85 17.17 1.67
CA TYR A 43 4.64 18.37 2.47
C TYR A 43 4.38 19.60 1.58
N THR A 44 5.15 19.79 0.50
CA THR A 44 4.92 20.90 -0.46
C THR A 44 3.53 20.82 -1.07
N LEU A 45 3.06 19.61 -1.39
CA LEU A 45 1.74 19.41 -1.98
C LEU A 45 0.60 19.58 -0.97
N ASN A 46 0.76 19.11 0.26
CA ASN A 46 -0.38 18.80 1.12
C ASN A 46 -0.30 19.37 2.54
N ALA A 47 0.81 20.03 2.93
CA ALA A 47 0.94 20.62 4.25
C ALA A 47 -0.15 21.67 4.49
N ASP A 48 -0.65 21.70 5.71
CA ASP A 48 -1.64 22.66 6.18
C ASP A 48 -1.04 23.42 7.36
N LYS A 49 -0.81 24.73 7.16
CA LYS A 49 -0.22 25.57 8.21
C LYS A 49 -1.13 25.71 9.43
N ALA A 50 -2.45 25.62 9.24
CA ALA A 50 -3.41 25.69 10.33
C ALA A 50 -3.50 24.37 11.12
N ASN A 51 -3.08 23.25 10.54
CA ASN A 51 -3.08 21.94 11.17
C ASN A 51 -1.80 21.15 10.79
N PRO A 52 -0.63 21.50 11.36
CA PRO A 52 0.65 20.92 10.99
C PRO A 52 0.77 19.42 11.32
N HIS A 53 -0.01 18.92 12.27
CA HIS A 53 -0.03 17.52 12.70
C HIS A 53 -1.00 16.64 11.91
N LYS A 54 -1.73 17.21 10.95
CA LYS A 54 -2.62 16.40 10.13
C LYS A 54 -1.84 15.45 9.21
N LYS A 55 -2.47 14.35 8.88
CA LYS A 55 -1.96 13.42 7.85
C LYS A 55 -1.82 14.16 6.51
N ILE A 56 -0.65 14.03 5.85
CA ILE A 56 -0.36 14.76 4.58
C ILE A 56 -0.80 14.02 3.33
N ASN A 57 -1.19 12.76 3.46
CA ASN A 57 -1.74 11.97 2.36
C ASN A 57 -2.86 11.09 2.89
N HIS A 58 -3.82 10.75 2.06
CA HIS A 58 -5.03 10.04 2.46
C HIS A 58 -5.78 10.76 3.60
N THR A 59 -5.88 12.09 3.54
CA THR A 59 -6.43 12.90 4.63
C THR A 59 -7.93 12.75 4.79
N LYS A 60 -8.69 12.74 3.71
CA LYS A 60 -10.14 12.52 3.75
C LYS A 60 -10.43 11.03 3.93
N GLY A 61 -10.82 10.65 5.14
CA GLY A 61 -11.09 9.26 5.48
C GLY A 61 -11.63 9.09 6.89
N PHE A 62 -12.09 7.89 7.18
CA PHE A 62 -12.69 7.50 8.45
C PHE A 62 -12.30 6.10 8.87
N CYS A 63 -12.58 5.75 10.11
CA CYS A 63 -12.28 4.49 10.75
C CYS A 63 -13.49 3.57 10.76
N ALA A 64 -13.21 2.27 10.74
CA ALA A 64 -14.19 1.23 10.96
C ALA A 64 -13.54 0.06 11.73
N ASN A 65 -14.34 -0.76 12.35
CA ASN A 65 -13.91 -1.97 13.03
C ASN A 65 -14.53 -3.19 12.34
N GLY A 66 -13.78 -4.27 12.35
CA GLY A 66 -14.19 -5.52 11.77
C GLY A 66 -13.42 -6.71 12.35
N GLU A 67 -13.52 -7.79 11.66
CA GLU A 67 -12.86 -9.04 11.99
C GLU A 67 -12.43 -9.76 10.71
N PHE A 68 -11.31 -10.46 10.77
CA PHE A 68 -10.94 -11.44 9.76
C PHE A 68 -11.45 -12.81 10.19
N ILE A 69 -12.12 -13.49 9.27
CA ILE A 69 -12.65 -14.85 9.45
C ILE A 69 -11.92 -15.74 8.44
N PRO A 70 -11.02 -16.64 8.92
CA PRO A 70 -10.24 -17.49 8.04
C PRO A 70 -11.09 -18.54 7.31
N ASN A 71 -10.72 -18.86 6.07
CA ASN A 71 -11.14 -20.09 5.40
C ASN A 71 -10.25 -21.24 5.90
N LYS A 72 -10.74 -21.99 6.89
CA LYS A 72 -9.97 -23.03 7.56
C LYS A 72 -9.40 -24.09 6.62
N GLU A 73 -10.14 -24.44 5.57
CA GLU A 73 -9.68 -25.46 4.61
C GLU A 73 -8.53 -24.97 3.73
N VAL A 74 -8.43 -23.65 3.55
CA VAL A 74 -7.36 -23.02 2.76
C VAL A 74 -6.16 -22.66 3.63
N VAL A 75 -6.37 -21.96 4.74
CA VAL A 75 -5.26 -21.43 5.55
C VAL A 75 -4.45 -22.52 6.23
N LYS A 76 -4.96 -23.75 6.40
CA LYS A 76 -4.17 -24.91 6.90
C LYS A 76 -2.97 -25.25 6.02
N ASN A 77 -2.98 -24.82 4.76
CA ASN A 77 -1.87 -25.02 3.82
C ASN A 77 -0.76 -23.95 3.95
N PHE A 78 -0.91 -23.00 4.89
CA PHE A 78 0.03 -21.91 5.13
C PHE A 78 0.56 -21.94 6.57
N ASP A 79 1.87 -21.75 6.73
CA ASP A 79 2.54 -21.56 8.02
C ASP A 79 2.57 -20.05 8.37
N ILE A 80 1.37 -19.47 8.57
CA ILE A 80 1.17 -18.07 8.89
C ILE A 80 0.18 -17.98 10.07
N PRO A 81 0.66 -17.86 11.32
CA PRO A 81 -0.17 -18.01 12.52
C PRO A 81 -1.35 -17.03 12.59
N ILE A 82 -1.17 -15.77 12.16
CA ILE A 82 -2.24 -14.76 12.20
C ILE A 82 -3.44 -15.13 11.33
N LEU A 83 -3.24 -15.93 10.28
CA LEU A 83 -4.31 -16.41 9.39
C LEU A 83 -5.07 -17.61 9.94
N GLN A 84 -4.51 -18.31 10.96
CA GLN A 84 -5.11 -19.53 11.47
C GLN A 84 -6.35 -19.30 12.35
N ASN A 85 -6.51 -18.08 12.88
CA ASN A 85 -7.59 -17.76 13.79
C ASN A 85 -8.31 -16.47 13.41
N LYS A 86 -9.54 -16.33 13.93
CA LYS A 86 -10.28 -15.09 13.83
C LYS A 86 -9.51 -13.98 14.52
N SER A 87 -9.39 -12.84 13.84
CA SER A 87 -8.62 -11.68 14.30
C SER A 87 -9.48 -10.42 14.29
N LYS A 88 -9.30 -9.55 15.28
CA LYS A 88 -9.85 -8.20 15.24
C LYS A 88 -9.10 -7.37 14.17
N VAL A 89 -9.84 -6.54 13.45
CA VAL A 89 -9.26 -5.69 12.41
C VAL A 89 -9.74 -4.25 12.61
N LYS A 90 -8.77 -3.34 12.77
CA LYS A 90 -9.02 -1.91 12.62
C LYS A 90 -8.89 -1.55 11.15
N VAL A 91 -9.86 -0.82 10.63
CA VAL A 91 -9.99 -0.49 9.21
C VAL A 91 -9.98 1.01 9.03
N ARG A 92 -9.32 1.50 8.01
CA ARG A 92 -9.41 2.89 7.59
C ARG A 92 -9.70 2.99 6.10
N PHE A 93 -10.82 3.59 5.75
CA PHE A 93 -11.14 3.97 4.37
C PHE A 93 -10.76 5.41 4.11
N SER A 94 -10.24 5.72 2.92
CA SER A 94 -9.85 7.09 2.56
C SER A 94 -9.79 7.30 1.05
N LEU A 95 -9.78 8.58 0.67
CA LEU A 95 -9.37 9.01 -0.67
C LEU A 95 -7.85 9.25 -0.68
N ALA A 96 -7.21 9.14 -1.86
CA ALA A 96 -5.83 9.57 -2.05
C ALA A 96 -5.74 11.10 -2.00
N GLY A 97 -4.57 11.63 -1.60
CA GLY A 97 -4.30 13.06 -1.55
C GLY A 97 -4.42 13.69 -0.16
N GLY A 98 -4.08 14.96 -0.07
CA GLY A 98 -3.94 15.72 1.18
C GLY A 98 -5.04 16.76 1.43
N ASP A 99 -6.02 16.90 0.53
CA ASP A 99 -7.15 17.82 0.72
C ASP A 99 -8.33 17.07 1.36
N THR A 100 -8.76 17.56 2.53
CA THR A 100 -9.94 17.01 3.23
C THR A 100 -11.25 17.38 2.56
N ARG A 101 -11.24 18.38 1.67
CA ARG A 101 -12.41 18.87 0.94
C ARG A 101 -12.53 18.31 -0.47
N GLN A 102 -11.59 17.42 -0.88
CA GLN A 102 -11.66 16.83 -2.22
C GLN A 102 -12.99 16.09 -2.43
N SER A 103 -13.51 16.15 -3.65
CA SER A 103 -14.77 15.51 -4.01
C SER A 103 -14.67 13.98 -3.92
N ASP A 104 -15.69 13.35 -3.39
CA ASP A 104 -15.89 11.89 -3.38
C ASP A 104 -16.08 11.30 -4.80
N LYS A 105 -16.28 12.16 -5.79
CA LYS A 105 -16.31 11.79 -7.22
C LYS A 105 -14.93 11.43 -7.77
N SER A 106 -13.85 11.58 -6.98
CA SER A 106 -12.55 11.01 -7.29
C SER A 106 -12.63 9.49 -7.52
N LYS A 107 -11.87 8.96 -8.47
CA LYS A 107 -11.83 7.52 -8.75
C LYS A 107 -11.02 6.73 -7.73
N ASN A 108 -10.06 7.38 -7.05
CA ASN A 108 -9.17 6.72 -6.10
C ASN A 108 -9.88 6.37 -4.79
N ARG A 109 -9.76 5.11 -4.38
CA ARG A 109 -10.21 4.59 -3.09
C ARG A 109 -9.04 3.90 -2.40
N SER A 110 -8.95 4.01 -1.09
CA SER A 110 -7.90 3.37 -0.32
C SER A 110 -8.48 2.66 0.89
N LEU A 111 -7.86 1.53 1.21
CA LEU A 111 -8.14 0.70 2.37
C LEU A 111 -6.84 0.44 3.12
N ALA A 112 -6.79 0.77 4.39
CA ALA A 112 -5.72 0.41 5.28
C ALA A 112 -6.24 -0.44 6.44
N LEU A 113 -5.48 -1.44 6.84
CA LEU A 113 -5.87 -2.42 7.86
C LEU A 113 -4.78 -2.59 8.90
N LYS A 114 -5.21 -2.81 10.16
CA LYS A 114 -4.39 -3.41 11.22
C LYS A 114 -5.11 -4.67 11.68
N MET A 115 -4.61 -5.83 11.30
CA MET A 115 -5.05 -7.12 11.79
C MET A 115 -4.27 -7.46 13.06
N GLN A 116 -4.97 -7.84 14.12
CA GLN A 116 -4.39 -8.12 15.41
C GLN A 116 -4.46 -9.62 15.70
N GLY A 117 -3.32 -10.30 15.66
CA GLY A 117 -3.13 -11.66 16.13
C GLY A 117 -2.90 -11.70 17.64
N LYS A 118 -2.58 -12.89 18.18
CA LYS A 118 -2.34 -13.09 19.62
C LYS A 118 -1.08 -12.36 20.10
N ASN A 119 0.04 -12.49 19.37
CA ASN A 119 1.34 -11.94 19.74
C ASN A 119 1.99 -11.17 18.56
N GLU A 120 1.27 -10.92 17.51
CA GLU A 120 1.75 -10.30 16.28
C GLU A 120 0.66 -9.45 15.64
N GLY A 121 1.03 -8.61 14.69
CA GLY A 121 0.12 -7.80 13.90
C GLY A 121 0.50 -7.80 12.43
N TRP A 122 -0.47 -7.55 11.59
CA TRP A 122 -0.25 -7.30 10.17
C TRP A 122 -0.88 -5.99 9.78
N GLU A 123 -0.07 -5.07 9.21
CA GLU A 123 -0.58 -3.81 8.70
C GLU A 123 -0.50 -3.78 7.18
N MET A 124 -1.58 -3.36 6.54
CA MET A 124 -1.71 -3.32 5.09
C MET A 124 -2.19 -1.94 4.65
N ALA A 125 -1.63 -1.44 3.54
CA ALA A 125 -2.08 -0.20 2.91
C ALA A 125 -2.24 -0.42 1.40
N MET A 126 -3.47 -0.31 0.94
CA MET A 126 -3.91 -0.70 -0.40
C MET A 126 -4.69 0.43 -1.08
N THR A 127 -4.77 0.35 -2.39
CA THR A 127 -5.62 1.21 -3.21
C THR A 127 -6.51 0.35 -4.13
N ASN A 128 -7.49 0.97 -4.74
CA ASN A 128 -8.29 0.31 -5.77
C ASN A 128 -7.60 0.22 -7.14
N ALA A 129 -6.42 0.83 -7.31
CA ALA A 129 -5.55 0.59 -8.45
C ALA A 129 -4.70 -0.67 -8.22
N ARG A 130 -4.56 -1.51 -9.25
CA ARG A 130 -3.79 -2.77 -9.20
C ARG A 130 -2.29 -2.58 -9.31
N ILE A 131 -1.85 -1.37 -9.67
CA ILE A 131 -0.45 -1.02 -9.91
C ILE A 131 -0.07 0.30 -9.25
N ASN A 132 1.24 0.51 -9.08
CA ASN A 132 1.82 1.78 -8.65
C ASN A 132 2.18 2.64 -9.88
N PHE A 133 2.33 3.95 -9.67
CA PHE A 133 2.81 4.87 -10.70
C PHE A 133 4.33 4.83 -10.90
N ALA A 134 5.10 4.19 -10.03
CA ALA A 134 6.56 4.15 -10.10
C ALA A 134 7.09 2.74 -9.84
N THR A 135 8.23 2.40 -10.45
CA THR A 135 8.96 1.14 -10.26
C THR A 135 10.25 1.30 -9.47
N ASN A 136 10.71 2.54 -9.25
CA ASN A 136 11.93 2.89 -8.52
C ASN A 136 11.84 4.32 -7.96
N ALA A 137 12.82 4.69 -7.12
CA ALA A 137 12.87 6.00 -6.46
C ALA A 137 12.92 7.18 -7.46
N ASN A 138 13.66 7.05 -8.56
CA ASN A 138 13.78 8.13 -9.54
C ASN A 138 12.44 8.43 -10.22
N GLU A 139 11.70 7.39 -10.64
CA GLU A 139 10.35 7.56 -11.18
C GLU A 139 9.42 8.18 -10.13
N PHE A 140 9.50 7.72 -8.87
CA PHE A 140 8.68 8.29 -7.80
C PHE A 140 8.95 9.77 -7.60
N LYS A 141 10.21 10.18 -7.47
CA LYS A 141 10.61 11.58 -7.36
C LYS A 141 10.17 12.41 -8.56
N GLN A 142 10.37 11.90 -9.78
CA GLN A 142 9.95 12.57 -11.01
C GLN A 142 8.44 12.82 -11.03
N PHE A 143 7.64 11.82 -10.69
CA PHE A 143 6.19 11.96 -10.63
C PHE A 143 5.76 13.04 -9.63
N MET A 144 6.32 13.02 -8.41
CA MET A 144 6.00 13.98 -7.37
C MET A 144 6.46 15.39 -7.73
N ARG A 145 7.64 15.52 -8.35
CA ARG A 145 8.17 16.81 -8.82
C ARG A 145 7.23 17.45 -9.85
N LEU A 146 6.71 16.67 -10.80
CA LEU A 146 5.73 17.16 -11.77
C LEU A 146 4.45 17.67 -11.10
N GLN A 147 3.99 16.97 -10.04
CA GLN A 147 2.83 17.42 -9.25
C GLN A 147 3.10 18.75 -8.51
N VAL A 148 4.30 18.89 -7.93
CA VAL A 148 4.72 20.12 -7.27
C VAL A 148 4.81 21.28 -8.27
N GLN A 149 5.47 21.09 -9.41
CA GLN A 149 5.60 22.12 -10.45
C GLN A 149 4.24 22.59 -10.98
N GLN A 150 3.29 21.64 -11.11
CA GLN A 150 1.92 21.97 -11.50
C GLN A 150 1.20 22.79 -10.44
N LYS A 151 1.29 22.40 -9.16
CA LYS A 151 0.71 23.14 -8.04
C LYS A 151 1.25 24.56 -7.92
N GLU A 152 2.55 24.72 -8.17
CA GLU A 152 3.24 26.02 -8.14
C GLU A 152 3.01 26.86 -9.42
N GLY A 153 2.26 26.37 -10.40
CA GLY A 153 2.00 27.05 -11.67
C GLY A 153 3.20 27.12 -12.61
N LYS A 154 4.30 26.38 -12.33
CA LYS A 154 5.49 26.35 -13.18
C LYS A 154 5.28 25.61 -14.47
N ILE A 155 4.35 24.68 -14.52
CA ILE A 155 3.91 23.95 -15.71
C ILE A 155 2.40 23.84 -15.73
N THR A 156 1.81 23.79 -16.92
CA THR A 156 0.39 23.53 -17.09
C THR A 156 0.04 22.06 -16.89
N GLN A 157 -1.23 21.76 -16.62
CA GLN A 157 -1.73 20.38 -16.56
C GLN A 157 -1.40 19.60 -17.84
N ASP A 158 -1.58 20.20 -19.01
CA ASP A 158 -1.28 19.59 -20.30
C ASP A 158 0.21 19.27 -20.46
N SER A 159 1.09 20.20 -20.07
CA SER A 159 2.54 19.96 -20.04
C SER A 159 2.92 18.83 -19.10
N ALA A 160 2.34 18.79 -17.88
CA ALA A 160 2.58 17.71 -16.94
C ALA A 160 2.12 16.36 -17.51
N ASN A 161 0.95 16.30 -18.13
CA ASN A 161 0.42 15.08 -18.74
C ASN A 161 1.31 14.59 -19.90
N LYS A 162 1.77 15.50 -20.77
CA LYS A 162 2.71 15.18 -21.86
C LYS A 162 4.04 14.62 -21.34
N GLN A 163 4.56 15.17 -20.25
CA GLN A 163 5.78 14.65 -19.61
C GLN A 163 5.55 13.28 -18.97
N LYS A 164 4.45 13.09 -18.24
CA LYS A 164 4.07 11.80 -17.63
C LYS A 164 3.90 10.71 -18.69
N ALA A 165 3.31 11.02 -19.84
CA ALA A 165 3.09 10.04 -20.91
C ALA A 165 4.39 9.45 -21.51
N LYS A 166 5.55 10.09 -21.29
CA LYS A 166 6.86 9.59 -21.77
C LYS A 166 7.44 8.47 -20.87
N THR A 167 6.93 8.30 -19.65
CA THR A 167 7.39 7.28 -18.72
C THR A 167 6.37 6.14 -18.69
N ARG A 168 6.82 4.91 -18.96
CA ARG A 168 5.96 3.73 -19.08
C ARG A 168 5.07 3.52 -17.83
N SER A 169 5.66 3.60 -16.65
CA SER A 169 4.95 3.40 -15.38
C SER A 169 3.85 4.44 -15.17
N PHE A 170 4.11 5.70 -15.52
CA PHE A 170 3.12 6.78 -15.39
C PHE A 170 1.98 6.61 -16.41
N ALA A 171 2.31 6.22 -17.64
CA ALA A 171 1.31 5.96 -18.68
C ALA A 171 0.41 4.78 -18.31
N ASN A 172 1.00 3.69 -17.82
CA ASN A 172 0.25 2.53 -17.32
C ASN A 172 -0.67 2.91 -16.16
N PHE A 173 -0.16 3.66 -15.19
CA PHE A 173 -0.94 4.12 -14.04
C PHE A 173 -2.08 5.05 -14.45
N ALA A 174 -1.84 5.98 -15.38
CA ALA A 174 -2.89 6.85 -15.91
C ALA A 174 -4.02 6.04 -16.59
N LYS A 175 -3.66 5.03 -17.38
CA LYS A 175 -4.61 4.11 -18.01
C LYS A 175 -5.40 3.31 -16.96
N GLU A 176 -4.71 2.80 -15.94
CA GLU A 176 -5.36 2.07 -14.83
C GLU A 176 -6.37 2.97 -14.11
N ILE A 177 -5.98 4.18 -13.69
CA ILE A 177 -6.89 5.12 -13.03
C ILE A 177 -8.07 5.51 -13.93
N GLN A 178 -7.83 5.68 -15.22
CA GLN A 178 -8.89 6.00 -16.17
C GLN A 178 -9.94 4.89 -16.26
N SER A 179 -9.53 3.63 -16.16
CA SER A 179 -10.40 2.45 -16.22
C SER A 179 -11.23 2.22 -14.95
N LEU A 180 -10.83 2.81 -13.81
CA LEU A 180 -11.55 2.62 -12.55
C LEU A 180 -12.92 3.28 -12.56
N PRO A 181 -13.94 2.63 -12.01
CA PRO A 181 -15.24 3.25 -11.78
C PRO A 181 -15.20 4.23 -10.61
N ILE A 182 -16.06 5.23 -10.63
CA ILE A 182 -16.42 5.97 -9.43
C ILE A 182 -17.44 5.14 -8.67
N THR A 183 -17.08 4.63 -7.51
CA THR A 183 -17.95 3.70 -6.75
C THR A 183 -18.91 4.45 -5.85
N PRO A 184 -20.15 3.93 -5.65
CA PRO A 184 -21.14 4.57 -4.76
C PRO A 184 -20.78 4.50 -3.29
N SER A 185 -19.89 3.58 -2.90
CA SER A 185 -19.39 3.40 -1.53
C SER A 185 -18.01 2.78 -1.56
N PHE A 186 -17.28 2.92 -0.45
CA PHE A 186 -16.05 2.14 -0.21
C PHE A 186 -16.31 0.62 -0.18
N ALA A 187 -17.55 0.20 0.12
CA ALA A 187 -17.98 -1.19 0.11
C ALA A 187 -18.06 -1.81 -1.31
N ASN A 188 -18.00 -1.00 -2.35
CA ASN A 188 -18.13 -1.43 -3.74
C ASN A 188 -16.83 -1.28 -4.55
N ALA A 189 -15.70 -1.08 -3.89
CA ALA A 189 -14.37 -1.07 -4.51
C ALA A 189 -13.59 -2.32 -4.11
N ALA A 190 -12.83 -2.90 -5.04
CA ALA A 190 -11.78 -3.85 -4.71
C ALA A 190 -10.51 -3.09 -4.33
N TYR A 191 -9.69 -3.65 -3.42
CA TYR A 191 -8.44 -3.05 -2.95
C TYR A 191 -7.30 -4.00 -3.15
N HIS A 192 -6.19 -3.51 -3.69
CA HIS A 192 -5.09 -4.34 -4.16
C HIS A 192 -3.77 -3.95 -3.50
N SER A 193 -2.95 -4.96 -3.14
CA SER A 193 -1.53 -4.74 -2.97
C SER A 193 -0.91 -4.50 -4.34
N VAL A 194 -0.02 -3.50 -4.43
CA VAL A 194 0.76 -3.28 -5.68
C VAL A 194 2.05 -4.08 -5.68
N HIS A 195 2.41 -4.65 -4.53
CA HIS A 195 3.62 -5.41 -4.28
C HIS A 195 3.35 -6.91 -4.26
N THR A 196 4.38 -7.70 -4.55
CA THR A 196 4.35 -9.16 -4.49
C THR A 196 5.04 -9.62 -3.20
N PHE A 197 4.32 -10.31 -2.34
CA PHE A 197 4.79 -10.84 -1.06
C PHE A 197 5.09 -12.33 -1.18
N GLY A 198 5.93 -12.85 -0.28
CA GLY A 198 6.08 -14.29 -0.06
C GLY A 198 5.16 -14.78 1.06
N PHE A 199 4.42 -15.85 0.82
CA PHE A 199 3.51 -16.48 1.78
C PHE A 199 4.03 -17.87 2.09
N LYS A 200 4.48 -18.11 3.33
CA LYS A 200 5.03 -19.40 3.74
C LYS A 200 3.95 -20.47 3.74
N GLN A 201 4.17 -21.51 2.95
CA GLN A 201 3.31 -22.67 2.88
C GLN A 201 3.65 -23.68 3.99
N ALA A 202 2.74 -24.59 4.30
CA ALA A 202 2.97 -25.66 5.27
C ALA A 202 4.12 -26.61 4.86
N SER A 203 4.46 -26.67 3.56
CA SER A 203 5.64 -27.37 3.04
C SER A 203 6.99 -26.73 3.44
N GLY A 204 6.97 -25.46 3.87
CA GLY A 204 8.14 -24.63 4.13
C GLY A 204 8.53 -23.71 3.00
N ASP A 205 8.05 -23.93 1.77
CA ASP A 205 8.30 -23.09 0.61
C ASP A 205 7.49 -21.80 0.68
N PHE A 206 7.90 -20.76 -0.07
CA PHE A 206 7.16 -19.52 -0.19
C PHE A 206 6.39 -19.44 -1.51
N LEU A 207 5.08 -19.20 -1.40
CA LEU A 207 4.24 -18.82 -2.53
C LEU A 207 4.33 -17.33 -2.75
N LEU A 208 4.80 -16.88 -3.92
CA LEU A 208 4.74 -15.48 -4.31
C LEU A 208 3.31 -15.12 -4.73
N ALA A 209 2.78 -14.03 -4.20
CA ALA A 209 1.47 -13.53 -4.60
C ALA A 209 1.32 -12.03 -4.35
N ARG A 210 0.51 -11.36 -5.16
CA ARG A 210 -0.17 -10.13 -4.76
C ARG A 210 -1.42 -10.51 -3.99
N PHE A 211 -1.98 -9.57 -3.23
CA PHE A 211 -3.24 -9.84 -2.56
C PHE A 211 -4.26 -8.74 -2.81
N SER A 212 -5.52 -9.09 -2.66
CA SER A 212 -6.66 -8.19 -2.85
C SER A 212 -7.73 -8.43 -1.80
N PHE A 213 -8.46 -7.37 -1.48
CA PHE A 213 -9.73 -7.45 -0.77
C PHE A 213 -10.84 -7.16 -1.77
N VAL A 214 -11.56 -8.20 -2.17
CA VAL A 214 -12.59 -8.16 -3.19
C VAL A 214 -13.95 -8.09 -2.53
N PRO A 215 -14.79 -7.06 -2.79
CA PRO A 215 -16.09 -6.95 -2.13
C PRO A 215 -17.03 -8.07 -2.57
N LYS A 216 -17.64 -8.79 -1.62
CA LYS A 216 -18.63 -9.84 -1.94
C LYS A 216 -19.88 -9.28 -2.60
N SER A 217 -20.19 -8.01 -2.40
CA SER A 217 -21.27 -7.30 -3.10
C SER A 217 -20.93 -6.94 -4.55
N GLY A 218 -19.70 -7.24 -5.00
CA GLY A 218 -19.16 -6.88 -6.30
C GLY A 218 -18.69 -5.43 -6.39
N VAL A 219 -17.80 -5.19 -7.35
CA VAL A 219 -17.38 -3.84 -7.73
C VAL A 219 -18.51 -3.19 -8.53
N LYS A 220 -18.92 -1.98 -8.14
CA LYS A 220 -19.98 -1.22 -8.80
C LYS A 220 -19.52 0.18 -9.12
N GLY A 221 -19.87 0.67 -10.30
CA GLY A 221 -19.68 2.05 -10.70
C GLY A 221 -21.00 2.82 -10.70
N LEU A 222 -20.90 4.11 -10.51
CA LEU A 222 -22.00 5.05 -10.73
C LEU A 222 -22.07 5.43 -12.21
N SER A 223 -23.28 5.56 -12.73
CA SER A 223 -23.53 6.17 -14.05
C SER A 223 -23.29 7.69 -13.99
N SER A 224 -23.22 8.33 -15.15
CA SER A 224 -23.11 9.80 -15.21
C SER A 224 -24.32 10.48 -14.57
N GLU A 225 -25.51 9.96 -14.80
CA GLU A 225 -26.77 10.48 -14.23
C GLU A 225 -26.79 10.35 -12.69
N GLU A 226 -26.37 9.20 -12.16
CA GLU A 226 -26.24 9.00 -10.71
C GLU A 226 -25.23 9.96 -10.09
N LEU A 227 -24.11 10.23 -10.79
CA LEU A 227 -23.07 11.18 -10.33
C LEU A 227 -23.55 12.62 -10.32
N GLU A 228 -24.38 13.05 -11.28
CA GLU A 228 -24.97 14.39 -11.30
C GLU A 228 -25.87 14.64 -10.10
N GLY A 229 -26.60 13.63 -9.67
CA GLY A 229 -27.49 13.71 -8.49
C GLY A 229 -26.77 13.69 -7.13
N LEU A 230 -25.44 13.46 -7.10
CA LEU A 230 -24.67 13.37 -5.85
C LEU A 230 -23.89 14.66 -5.57
N GLY A 231 -23.87 15.06 -4.31
CA GLY A 231 -22.92 16.06 -3.79
C GLY A 231 -21.49 15.54 -3.72
N ASP A 232 -20.58 16.35 -3.18
CA ASP A 232 -19.15 16.02 -3.11
C ASP A 232 -18.75 15.18 -1.87
N ASP A 233 -19.69 14.91 -0.96
CA ASP A 233 -19.45 14.24 0.34
C ASP A 233 -20.47 13.12 0.58
N PHE A 234 -20.48 12.07 -0.29
CA PHE A 234 -21.46 11.00 -0.19
C PHE A 234 -20.92 9.68 0.37
N LEU A 235 -19.60 9.43 0.29
CA LEU A 235 -19.02 8.11 0.59
C LEU A 235 -19.18 7.69 2.05
N GLU A 236 -18.98 8.62 2.99
CA GLU A 236 -19.11 8.31 4.41
C GLU A 236 -20.56 8.00 4.79
N SER A 237 -21.50 8.78 4.30
CA SER A 237 -22.92 8.55 4.55
C SER A 237 -23.40 7.24 3.93
N ALA A 238 -22.95 6.93 2.71
CA ALA A 238 -23.23 5.66 2.03
C ALA A 238 -22.65 4.47 2.80
N PHE A 239 -21.40 4.60 3.32
CA PHE A 239 -20.79 3.57 4.15
C PHE A 239 -21.56 3.34 5.46
N LYS A 240 -21.93 4.40 6.18
CA LYS A 240 -22.72 4.31 7.41
C LYS A 240 -24.07 3.62 7.20
N LYS A 241 -24.74 3.96 6.11
CA LYS A 241 -25.99 3.30 5.73
C LYS A 241 -25.80 1.82 5.40
N ALA A 242 -24.75 1.49 4.67
CA ALA A 242 -24.45 0.11 4.30
C ALA A 242 -24.14 -0.76 5.53
N VAL A 243 -23.22 -0.31 6.39
CA VAL A 243 -22.77 -1.08 7.57
C VAL A 243 -23.85 -1.19 8.64
N ALA A 244 -24.78 -0.21 8.74
CA ALA A 244 -25.94 -0.30 9.63
C ALA A 244 -26.96 -1.34 9.19
N LYS A 245 -27.05 -1.61 7.88
CA LYS A 245 -27.97 -2.62 7.33
C LYS A 245 -27.41 -4.03 7.48
N SER A 246 -26.14 -4.23 7.18
CA SER A 246 -25.44 -5.50 7.29
C SER A 246 -23.92 -5.28 7.29
N PRO A 247 -23.14 -6.20 7.86
CA PRO A 247 -21.68 -6.14 7.72
C PRO A 247 -21.26 -6.08 6.25
N ILE A 248 -20.20 -5.30 6.00
CA ILE A 248 -19.58 -5.21 4.67
C ILE A 248 -18.48 -6.27 4.60
N GLU A 249 -18.54 -7.14 3.60
CA GLU A 249 -17.65 -8.27 3.49
C GLU A 249 -16.75 -8.19 2.25
N PHE A 250 -15.46 -8.50 2.45
CA PHE A 250 -14.46 -8.61 1.39
C PHE A 250 -13.77 -9.96 1.48
N ASP A 251 -13.59 -10.64 0.37
CA ASP A 251 -12.73 -11.81 0.29
C ASP A 251 -11.26 -11.37 0.27
N PHE A 252 -10.47 -11.89 1.21
CA PHE A 252 -9.02 -11.73 1.22
C PHE A 252 -8.42 -12.78 0.30
N THR A 253 -8.00 -12.36 -0.88
CA THR A 253 -7.61 -13.23 -1.99
C THR A 253 -6.15 -13.04 -2.35
N LEU A 254 -5.39 -14.13 -2.45
CA LEU A 254 -4.07 -14.14 -3.06
C LEU A 254 -4.21 -14.29 -4.57
N ILE A 255 -3.44 -13.49 -5.30
CA ILE A 255 -3.36 -13.49 -6.76
C ILE A 255 -1.98 -14.04 -7.13
N VAL A 256 -1.93 -15.30 -7.60
CA VAL A 256 -0.68 -16.01 -7.89
C VAL A 256 -0.16 -15.61 -9.27
N PRO A 257 1.14 -15.25 -9.42
CA PRO A 257 1.69 -14.90 -10.71
C PRO A 257 1.78 -16.10 -11.65
N ASN A 258 1.56 -15.86 -12.93
CA ASN A 258 1.92 -16.81 -13.98
C ASN A 258 3.45 -16.78 -14.22
N LYS A 259 3.99 -17.79 -14.88
CA LYS A 259 5.44 -17.98 -15.12
C LYS A 259 6.14 -16.73 -15.71
N ASN A 260 5.44 -15.98 -16.56
CA ASN A 260 6.01 -14.83 -17.28
C ASN A 260 5.72 -13.48 -16.61
N ASP A 261 4.99 -13.46 -15.49
CA ASP A 261 4.67 -12.22 -14.79
C ASP A 261 5.93 -11.62 -14.13
N LYS A 262 6.09 -10.32 -14.29
CA LYS A 262 7.20 -9.57 -13.67
C LYS A 262 6.86 -9.23 -12.24
N VAL A 263 7.17 -10.11 -11.31
CA VAL A 263 6.79 -10.01 -9.89
C VAL A 263 7.37 -8.80 -9.17
N LYS A 264 8.50 -8.26 -9.63
CA LYS A 264 9.14 -7.06 -9.07
C LYS A 264 8.65 -5.75 -9.68
N ASP A 265 7.90 -5.80 -10.79
CA ASP A 265 7.43 -4.61 -11.48
C ASP A 265 6.07 -4.18 -10.92
N THR A 266 6.08 -3.18 -10.05
CA THR A 266 4.88 -2.65 -9.41
C THR A 266 3.96 -1.86 -10.34
N ALA A 267 4.44 -1.48 -11.55
CA ALA A 267 3.70 -0.69 -12.53
C ALA A 267 3.14 -1.52 -13.70
N LEU A 268 3.03 -2.84 -13.51
CA LEU A 268 2.41 -3.75 -14.48
C LEU A 268 1.22 -4.49 -13.88
N VAL A 269 0.10 -4.45 -14.58
CA VAL A 269 -1.00 -5.37 -14.34
C VAL A 269 -0.60 -6.75 -14.85
N TRP A 270 -0.90 -7.77 -14.07
CA TRP A 270 -0.77 -9.15 -14.53
C TRP A 270 -2.04 -9.53 -15.29
N GLU A 271 -1.93 -9.75 -16.59
CA GLU A 271 -3.06 -10.01 -17.48
C GLU A 271 -3.38 -11.51 -17.59
N GLY A 272 -4.63 -11.83 -17.97
CA GLY A 272 -5.11 -13.19 -18.21
C GLY A 272 -5.55 -13.94 -16.94
N GLN A 273 -6.04 -15.17 -17.14
CA GLN A 273 -6.48 -16.04 -16.05
C GLN A 273 -5.29 -16.48 -15.20
N ARG A 274 -5.52 -16.58 -13.90
CA ARG A 274 -4.52 -17.01 -12.92
C ARG A 274 -5.18 -17.67 -11.72
N GLN A 275 -4.36 -18.33 -10.92
CA GLN A 275 -4.82 -18.92 -9.68
C GLN A 275 -5.12 -17.82 -8.67
N GLU A 276 -6.31 -17.92 -8.08
CA GLU A 276 -6.75 -17.10 -6.96
C GLU A 276 -7.04 -18.00 -5.74
N ILE A 277 -6.57 -17.58 -4.56
CA ILE A 277 -6.70 -18.36 -3.33
C ILE A 277 -7.37 -17.46 -2.29
N VAL A 278 -8.59 -17.78 -1.91
CA VAL A 278 -9.36 -17.03 -0.90
C VAL A 278 -8.95 -17.51 0.51
N LEU A 279 -8.14 -16.70 1.20
CA LEU A 279 -7.66 -16.99 2.56
C LEU A 279 -8.74 -16.86 3.63
N GLY A 280 -9.75 -16.03 3.39
CA GLY A 280 -10.81 -15.78 4.35
C GLY A 280 -11.59 -14.52 4.00
N THR A 281 -12.41 -14.05 4.92
CA THR A 281 -13.26 -12.88 4.75
C THR A 281 -12.92 -11.79 5.78
N LEU A 282 -12.67 -10.59 5.31
CA LEU A 282 -12.72 -9.38 6.13
C LEU A 282 -14.18 -8.95 6.26
N LYS A 283 -14.69 -8.94 7.48
CA LYS A 283 -16.06 -8.53 7.80
C LYS A 283 -16.02 -7.23 8.59
N VAL A 284 -16.41 -6.12 7.96
CA VAL A 284 -16.46 -4.79 8.57
C VAL A 284 -17.82 -4.59 9.20
N ASN A 285 -17.86 -4.41 10.51
CA ASN A 285 -19.10 -4.47 11.29
C ASN A 285 -19.60 -3.09 11.73
N LYS A 286 -18.72 -2.09 11.83
CA LYS A 286 -19.07 -0.83 12.49
C LYS A 286 -18.24 0.34 11.97
N PHE A 287 -18.89 1.48 11.73
CA PHE A 287 -18.22 2.78 11.63
C PHE A 287 -17.66 3.17 13.00
N ASP A 288 -16.42 3.67 13.05
CA ASP A 288 -15.68 3.95 14.29
C ASP A 288 -15.10 5.37 14.34
N GLY A 289 -15.76 6.31 13.67
CA GLY A 289 -15.36 7.72 13.70
C GLY A 289 -14.04 8.01 13.01
N TYR A 290 -13.19 8.84 13.65
CA TYR A 290 -11.98 9.38 13.03
C TYR A 290 -10.70 9.17 13.85
N GLY A 291 -10.76 8.45 14.98
CA GLY A 291 -9.62 8.27 15.91
C GLY A 291 -8.38 7.69 15.25
N CYS A 292 -8.53 6.78 14.28
CA CYS A 292 -7.41 6.20 13.55
C CYS A 292 -6.74 7.16 12.54
N ASN A 293 -7.23 8.39 12.36
CA ASN A 293 -6.61 9.36 11.47
C ASN A 293 -5.24 9.83 11.98
N SER A 294 -5.01 9.79 13.29
CA SER A 294 -3.69 10.02 13.90
C SER A 294 -2.72 8.86 13.73
N GLU A 295 -3.22 7.65 13.48
CA GLU A 295 -2.41 6.45 13.40
C GLU A 295 -1.66 6.30 12.06
N VAL A 296 -0.57 5.55 12.11
CA VAL A 296 0.14 5.04 10.92
C VAL A 296 -0.30 3.61 10.67
N PHE A 297 -0.48 3.28 9.40
CA PHE A 297 -0.66 1.92 8.92
C PHE A 297 0.60 1.57 8.13
N MET A 298 1.55 0.89 8.77
CA MET A 298 2.89 0.65 8.27
C MET A 298 2.95 -0.63 7.42
N PRO A 299 3.07 -0.57 6.08
CA PRO A 299 3.02 -1.77 5.24
C PRO A 299 4.14 -2.78 5.51
N SER A 300 5.24 -2.34 6.13
CA SER A 300 6.37 -3.21 6.52
C SER A 300 6.16 -3.93 7.85
N ASN A 301 5.06 -3.67 8.57
CA ASN A 301 4.70 -4.48 9.73
C ASN A 301 4.02 -5.77 9.27
N LEU A 302 4.85 -6.79 9.03
CA LEU A 302 4.46 -8.09 8.49
C LEU A 302 4.39 -9.13 9.61
N PRO A 303 3.46 -10.10 9.54
CA PRO A 303 3.38 -11.19 10.50
C PRO A 303 4.39 -12.28 10.17
N GLN A 304 4.58 -13.20 11.11
CA GLN A 304 5.36 -14.41 10.88
C GLN A 304 4.82 -15.18 9.65
N GLY A 305 5.73 -15.64 8.79
CA GLY A 305 5.41 -16.40 7.59
C GLY A 305 5.01 -15.55 6.37
N VAL A 306 5.04 -14.22 6.48
CA VAL A 306 4.91 -13.32 5.32
C VAL A 306 6.22 -12.61 5.07
N GLU A 307 6.81 -12.80 3.87
CA GLU A 307 8.03 -12.12 3.45
C GLU A 307 7.74 -10.80 2.74
N ALA A 308 8.61 -9.84 3.01
CA ALA A 308 8.56 -8.54 2.37
C ALA A 308 8.77 -8.63 0.85
N PRO A 309 8.12 -7.77 0.07
CA PRO A 309 8.35 -7.65 -1.36
C PRO A 309 9.82 -7.33 -1.68
N ASN A 310 10.33 -7.96 -2.74
CA ASN A 310 11.65 -7.67 -3.28
C ASN A 310 11.52 -6.73 -4.49
N ASP A 311 11.06 -5.50 -4.22
CA ASP A 311 10.99 -4.41 -5.20
C ASP A 311 11.44 -3.09 -4.57
N ASP A 312 11.94 -2.17 -5.40
CA ASP A 312 12.57 -0.92 -4.95
C ASP A 312 11.60 0.07 -4.29
N ILE A 313 10.30 -0.12 -4.49
CA ILE A 313 9.28 0.79 -3.99
C ILE A 313 8.84 0.44 -2.56
N PHE A 314 8.91 -0.83 -2.17
CA PHE A 314 8.40 -1.24 -0.85
C PHE A 314 9.21 -0.65 0.31
N GLU A 315 10.55 -0.73 0.25
CA GLU A 315 11.43 -0.13 1.26
C GLU A 315 11.29 1.38 1.28
N LEU A 316 11.34 2.01 0.11
CA LEU A 316 11.17 3.46 -0.06
C LEU A 316 9.87 3.96 0.56
N ARG A 317 8.74 3.29 0.28
CA ARG A 317 7.44 3.63 0.87
C ARG A 317 7.48 3.55 2.39
N SER A 318 8.06 2.51 2.94
CA SER A 318 8.16 2.31 4.40
C SER A 318 8.91 3.45 5.07
N LEU A 319 10.03 3.90 4.48
CA LEU A 319 10.78 5.06 4.97
C LEU A 319 9.96 6.36 4.86
N VAL A 320 9.28 6.59 3.74
CA VAL A 320 8.40 7.77 3.58
C VAL A 320 7.28 7.78 4.63
N TYR A 321 6.68 6.61 4.94
CA TYR A 321 5.68 6.49 6.01
C TYR A 321 6.27 6.84 7.37
N ALA A 322 7.47 6.36 7.71
CA ALA A 322 8.15 6.66 8.96
C ALA A 322 8.46 8.17 9.08
N ILE A 323 9.07 8.78 8.05
CA ILE A 323 9.42 10.20 8.02
C ILE A 323 8.17 11.09 8.15
N THR A 324 7.13 10.78 7.38
CA THR A 324 5.90 11.58 7.40
C THR A 324 5.10 11.38 8.69
N SER A 325 5.27 10.25 9.35
CA SER A 325 4.66 9.99 10.66
C SER A 325 5.36 10.74 11.78
N SER A 326 6.71 10.74 11.83
CA SER A 326 7.48 11.43 12.86
C SER A 326 7.23 12.94 12.88
N LYS A 327 6.97 13.54 11.72
CA LYS A 327 6.66 14.99 11.61
C LYS A 327 5.25 15.36 12.10
N ARG A 328 4.42 14.40 12.49
CA ARG A 328 3.06 14.64 13.03
C ARG A 328 3.00 14.55 14.55
N GLN A 329 4.06 14.05 15.15
CA GLN A 329 4.25 13.99 16.61
C GLN A 329 4.87 15.31 17.09
#